data_dd700bec5b838af25b075bcc2db8cd80
#
_entry.id   dd700bec5b838af25b075bcc2db8cd80
#
_cell.length_a   1.000
_cell.length_b   1.000
_cell.length_c   1.000
_cell.angle_alpha   90.00
_cell.angle_beta   90.00
_cell.angle_gamma   90.00
#
_symmetry.space_group_name_H-M   'P 1'
#
loop_
_entity.id
_entity.type
_entity.pdbx_description
1 polymer ?
#
loop_
_entity_poly.entity_id
_entity_poly.type
_entity_poly.pdbx_seq_one_letter_code
_entity_poly.pdbx_strand_id
1 'polypeptide(L)'
;ASCSEPELVLDNEYDEENPDYIAPETIIISTDPIIQDNKIISDELSVVWEGNEENMEFQYSLDNRPWSEWSSLPTATFRYLDDTLHTILVRGRYESGTEEDFPDTLQFEVDAIDGTSLRMNKLYTTVSNQNNFRIDIVAEEAELLAGCGILIEYNSDALELLGDDEGVVVGEFFERNNGSVLAFDTTLTTAGTTTLFLDIGMYGGNPDYVSGTGTIASLYFLAKLIGEYDIDFVEESTSLRKSNNQEIEITTLKKGIVNIE
;
A
#
# COMPACT_ATOMS: atom_id res chain seq x y z
N ALA A 1 33.82 -15.22 62.29
CA ALA A 1 33.26 -14.11 61.57
C ALA A 1 32.47 -14.70 60.40
N SER A 2 31.14 -14.63 60.46
CA SER A 2 30.24 -14.97 59.37
C SER A 2 30.24 -13.75 58.43
N CYS A 3 30.74 -13.91 57.21
CA CYS A 3 30.46 -12.96 56.13
C CYS A 3 29.02 -13.24 55.73
N SER A 4 28.11 -12.36 56.07
CA SER A 4 26.80 -12.31 55.37
C SER A 4 27.07 -11.77 53.98
N GLU A 5 26.65 -12.53 52.94
CA GLU A 5 26.58 -12.00 51.58
C GLU A 5 25.66 -10.77 51.61
N PRO A 6 26.01 -9.70 50.89
CA PRO A 6 25.14 -8.55 50.73
C PRO A 6 23.82 -9.05 50.11
N GLU A 7 22.72 -8.71 50.73
CA GLU A 7 21.39 -8.93 50.17
C GLU A 7 21.26 -8.08 48.89
N LEU A 8 20.99 -8.68 47.74
CA LEU A 8 20.70 -7.96 46.50
C LEU A 8 19.39 -7.20 46.74
N VAL A 9 19.48 -5.89 46.74
CA VAL A 9 18.30 -5.02 46.75
C VAL A 9 17.90 -4.80 45.28
N LEU A 10 16.82 -5.43 44.84
CA LEU A 10 16.19 -5.19 43.57
C LEU A 10 15.30 -3.95 43.75
N ASP A 11 15.83 -2.79 43.41
CA ASP A 11 15.14 -1.48 43.53
C ASP A 11 14.66 -0.89 42.19
N ASN A 12 14.96 -1.58 41.10
CA ASN A 12 14.47 -1.21 39.76
C ASN A 12 13.18 -1.96 39.45
N GLU A 13 12.06 -1.25 39.37
CA GLU A 13 10.72 -1.79 39.06
C GLU A 13 10.59 -2.31 37.61
N TYR A 14 11.55 -2.03 36.75
CA TYR A 14 11.60 -2.53 35.37
C TYR A 14 12.49 -3.77 35.21
N ASP A 15 12.99 -4.33 36.29
CA ASP A 15 13.73 -5.58 36.33
C ASP A 15 12.76 -6.74 36.61
N GLU A 16 12.71 -7.74 35.72
CA GLU A 16 11.83 -8.91 35.86
C GLU A 16 11.99 -9.68 37.16
N GLU A 17 13.16 -9.60 37.82
CA GLU A 17 13.40 -10.22 39.12
C GLU A 17 12.84 -9.39 40.30
N ASN A 18 12.38 -8.13 40.02
CA ASN A 18 11.77 -7.31 41.08
C ASN A 18 10.34 -7.80 41.37
N PRO A 19 9.98 -7.95 42.67
CA PRO A 19 8.60 -8.31 43.06
C PRO A 19 7.52 -7.32 42.59
N ASP A 20 7.89 -6.06 42.39
CA ASP A 20 7.02 -4.98 41.93
C ASP A 20 7.22 -4.68 40.44
N TYR A 21 7.69 -5.65 39.65
CA TYR A 21 7.98 -5.51 38.22
C TYR A 21 6.85 -4.90 37.41
N ILE A 22 7.17 -3.91 36.60
CA ILE A 22 6.29 -3.29 35.61
C ILE A 22 6.78 -3.73 34.23
N ALA A 23 5.91 -4.38 33.46
CA ALA A 23 6.23 -4.79 32.09
C ALA A 23 6.35 -3.57 31.15
N PRO A 24 7.13 -3.68 30.04
CA PRO A 24 7.15 -2.64 29.03
C PRO A 24 5.75 -2.47 28.41
N GLU A 25 5.34 -1.23 28.25
CA GLU A 25 4.05 -0.84 27.67
C GLU A 25 4.26 0.33 26.72
N THR A 26 3.65 0.25 25.54
CA THR A 26 3.66 1.28 24.53
C THR A 26 2.23 1.78 24.29
N ILE A 27 2.06 3.10 24.15
CA ILE A 27 0.77 3.71 23.87
C ILE A 27 0.91 4.66 22.67
N ILE A 28 0.05 4.48 21.66
CA ILE A 28 -0.08 5.41 20.54
C ILE A 28 -0.82 6.64 21.03
N ILE A 29 -0.17 7.81 20.97
CA ILE A 29 -0.68 9.05 21.56
C ILE A 29 -1.25 10.04 20.55
N SER A 30 -0.77 10.03 19.30
CA SER A 30 -1.27 10.93 18.27
C SER A 30 -0.99 10.46 16.85
N THR A 31 -1.75 11.01 15.92
CA THR A 31 -1.58 10.81 14.48
C THR A 31 -1.66 12.15 13.74
N ASP A 32 -0.97 12.24 12.58
CA ASP A 32 -1.09 13.34 11.63
C ASP A 32 -1.17 12.78 10.19
N PRO A 33 -2.29 12.95 9.48
CA PRO A 33 -3.53 13.61 9.92
C PRO A 33 -4.23 12.92 11.09
N ILE A 34 -5.06 13.69 11.81
CA ILE A 34 -5.89 13.13 12.89
C ILE A 34 -6.92 12.19 12.28
N ILE A 35 -7.00 10.98 12.81
CA ILE A 35 -8.02 10.00 12.42
C ILE A 35 -9.39 10.44 12.95
N GLN A 36 -10.36 10.61 12.06
CA GLN A 36 -11.74 10.96 12.39
C GLN A 36 -12.67 9.81 11.99
N ASP A 37 -13.51 9.37 12.91
CA ASP A 37 -14.43 8.24 12.67
C ASP A 37 -13.75 7.00 12.10
N ASN A 38 -12.54 6.70 12.57
CA ASN A 38 -11.64 5.64 12.07
C ASN A 38 -11.19 5.82 10.61
N LYS A 39 -11.22 7.03 10.05
CA LYS A 39 -10.88 7.31 8.65
C LYS A 39 -9.90 8.46 8.51
N ILE A 40 -9.05 8.40 7.49
CA ILE A 40 -8.23 9.51 6.98
C ILE A 40 -8.45 9.68 5.47
N ILE A 41 -8.28 10.93 5.00
CA ILE A 41 -8.38 11.31 3.58
C ILE A 41 -6.99 11.56 2.96
N SER A 42 -5.99 10.85 3.43
CA SER A 42 -4.59 10.94 3.00
C SER A 42 -4.00 9.56 2.86
N ASP A 43 -3.16 9.36 1.85
CA ASP A 43 -2.35 8.16 1.65
C ASP A 43 -1.04 8.19 2.45
N GLU A 44 -0.90 9.15 3.38
CA GLU A 44 0.21 9.26 4.33
C GLU A 44 -0.34 9.45 5.75
N LEU A 45 0.28 8.75 6.72
CA LEU A 45 -0.05 8.86 8.13
C LEU A 45 1.25 8.83 8.96
N SER A 46 1.46 9.86 9.76
CA SER A 46 2.48 9.87 10.82
C SER A 46 1.84 9.44 12.13
N VAL A 47 2.52 8.55 12.86
CA VAL A 47 2.06 8.02 14.15
C VAL A 47 3.13 8.31 15.19
N VAL A 48 2.71 8.78 16.36
CA VAL A 48 3.56 9.04 17.52
C VAL A 48 3.09 8.18 18.68
N TRP A 49 4.04 7.59 19.39
CA TRP A 49 3.79 6.74 20.57
C TRP A 49 4.73 7.14 21.73
N GLU A 50 4.44 6.63 22.89
CA GLU A 50 5.33 6.74 24.05
C GLU A 50 5.40 5.39 24.78
N GLY A 51 6.49 5.16 25.46
CA GLY A 51 6.67 4.02 26.36
C GLY A 51 6.48 4.44 27.81
N ASN A 52 6.32 3.46 28.68
CA ASN A 52 6.15 3.67 30.12
C ASN A 52 7.47 3.98 30.86
N GLU A 53 8.63 3.91 30.16
CA GLU A 53 9.94 4.28 30.70
C GLU A 53 10.75 5.09 29.67
N GLU A 54 11.72 5.89 30.20
CA GLU A 54 12.71 6.58 29.36
C GLU A 54 13.67 5.56 28.70
N ASN A 55 14.20 5.90 27.53
CA ASN A 55 15.19 5.09 26.78
C ASN A 55 14.69 3.74 26.25
N MET A 56 13.38 3.54 26.13
CA MET A 56 12.84 2.39 25.43
C MET A 56 13.18 2.44 23.94
N GLU A 57 13.26 1.26 23.32
CA GLU A 57 13.30 1.09 21.88
C GLU A 57 11.94 0.52 21.39
N PHE A 58 11.57 0.86 20.17
CA PHE A 58 10.27 0.52 19.59
C PHE A 58 10.43 -0.16 18.24
N GLN A 59 9.49 -1.04 17.95
CA GLN A 59 9.24 -1.62 16.64
C GLN A 59 7.80 -1.37 16.22
N TYR A 60 7.57 -1.31 14.91
CA TYR A 60 6.22 -1.24 14.36
C TYR A 60 6.03 -2.23 13.21
N SER A 61 4.78 -2.59 12.94
CA SER A 61 4.37 -3.40 11.80
C SER A 61 3.11 -2.79 11.18
N LEU A 62 3.07 -2.69 9.85
CA LEU A 62 1.89 -2.27 9.08
C LEU A 62 1.31 -3.50 8.38
N ASP A 63 0.00 -3.77 8.57
CA ASP A 63 -0.76 -4.82 7.89
C ASP A 63 -0.11 -6.21 7.97
N ASN A 64 0.38 -6.57 9.16
CA ASN A 64 1.09 -7.82 9.43
C ASN A 64 2.38 -8.03 8.58
N ARG A 65 2.97 -6.96 8.05
CA ARG A 65 4.31 -7.04 7.45
C ARG A 65 5.36 -7.37 8.52
N PRO A 66 6.57 -7.77 8.14
CA PRO A 66 7.66 -7.93 9.09
C PRO A 66 7.83 -6.69 9.97
N TRP A 67 8.20 -6.90 11.23
CA TRP A 67 8.53 -5.83 12.15
C TRP A 67 9.70 -4.99 11.62
N SER A 68 9.63 -3.67 11.85
CA SER A 68 10.76 -2.77 11.61
C SER A 68 11.98 -3.17 12.47
N GLU A 69 13.13 -2.59 12.16
CA GLU A 69 14.25 -2.63 13.10
C GLU A 69 13.90 -1.87 14.39
N TRP A 70 14.52 -2.26 15.51
CA TRP A 70 14.39 -1.54 16.78
C TRP A 70 14.97 -0.13 16.68
N SER A 71 14.26 0.85 17.21
CA SER A 71 14.64 2.27 17.17
C SER A 71 14.17 3.00 18.42
N SER A 72 14.97 3.94 18.91
CA SER A 72 14.58 4.85 19.99
C SER A 72 13.67 6.01 19.53
N LEU A 73 13.37 6.10 18.22
CA LEU A 73 12.46 7.11 17.70
C LEU A 73 11.01 6.75 18.04
N PRO A 74 10.26 7.61 18.75
CA PRO A 74 8.89 7.35 19.16
C PRO A 74 7.88 7.74 18.09
N THR A 75 8.25 7.60 16.81
CA THR A 75 7.39 7.98 15.68
C THR A 75 7.78 7.24 14.40
N ALA A 76 6.80 7.04 13.52
CA ALA A 76 6.99 6.60 12.14
C ALA A 76 5.99 7.27 11.21
N THR A 77 6.39 7.41 9.92
CA THR A 77 5.51 7.89 8.85
C THR A 77 5.30 6.77 7.84
N PHE A 78 4.04 6.44 7.61
CA PHE A 78 3.59 5.45 6.63
C PHE A 78 3.12 6.20 5.39
N ARG A 79 3.59 5.81 4.22
CA ARG A 79 3.30 6.46 2.93
C ARG A 79 2.77 5.46 1.93
N TYR A 80 2.08 5.99 0.91
CA TYR A 80 1.49 5.20 -0.16
C TYR A 80 0.53 4.13 0.39
N LEU A 81 -0.28 4.54 1.36
CA LEU A 81 -1.33 3.71 1.91
C LEU A 81 -2.43 3.53 0.88
N ASP A 82 -2.80 2.30 0.62
CA ASP A 82 -3.90 1.98 -0.29
C ASP A 82 -5.24 2.43 0.30
N ASP A 83 -6.26 2.69 -0.53
CA ASP A 83 -7.62 3.01 -0.09
C ASP A 83 -8.30 1.75 0.47
N THR A 84 -8.02 1.44 1.72
CA THR A 84 -8.53 0.25 2.43
C THR A 84 -8.36 0.39 3.94
N LEU A 85 -8.77 -0.65 4.67
CA LEU A 85 -8.53 -0.77 6.11
C LEU A 85 -7.05 -1.15 6.37
N HIS A 86 -6.40 -0.37 7.22
CA HIS A 86 -5.03 -0.61 7.68
C HIS A 86 -4.97 -0.89 9.17
N THR A 87 -3.94 -1.63 9.58
CA THR A 87 -3.64 -1.92 10.97
C THR A 87 -2.16 -1.67 11.24
N ILE A 88 -1.86 -0.79 12.19
CA ILE A 88 -0.51 -0.53 12.69
C ILE A 88 -0.41 -1.15 14.07
N LEU A 89 0.65 -1.93 14.29
CA LEU A 89 1.05 -2.47 15.58
C LEU A 89 2.34 -1.76 16.00
N VAL A 90 2.42 -1.35 17.26
CA VAL A 90 3.64 -0.80 17.85
C VAL A 90 3.92 -1.51 19.16
N ARG A 91 5.17 -1.89 19.38
CA ARG A 91 5.62 -2.48 20.66
C ARG A 91 6.96 -1.89 21.10
N GLY A 92 7.17 -1.89 22.39
CA GLY A 92 8.40 -1.41 23.01
C GLY A 92 9.23 -2.51 23.62
N ARG A 93 10.47 -2.17 23.94
CA ARG A 93 11.32 -2.96 24.85
C ARG A 93 12.15 -2.04 25.72
N TYR A 94 12.48 -2.53 26.91
CA TYR A 94 13.43 -1.87 27.79
C TYR A 94 14.88 -2.03 27.29
N GLU A 95 15.78 -1.20 27.80
CA GLU A 95 17.23 -1.31 27.55
C GLU A 95 17.79 -2.68 27.97
N SER A 96 17.16 -3.37 28.94
CA SER A 96 17.47 -4.75 29.33
C SER A 96 17.22 -5.78 28.23
N GLY A 97 16.44 -5.43 27.20
CA GLY A 97 16.02 -6.31 26.13
C GLY A 97 14.67 -6.99 26.35
N THR A 98 14.02 -6.75 27.51
CA THR A 98 12.68 -7.25 27.77
C THR A 98 11.68 -6.60 26.84
N GLU A 99 10.97 -7.41 26.03
CA GLU A 99 10.01 -6.97 25.02
C GLU A 99 8.59 -6.95 25.58
N GLU A 100 7.77 -6.05 25.06
CA GLU A 100 6.33 -5.99 25.33
C GLU A 100 5.60 -7.20 24.71
N ASP A 101 4.73 -7.84 25.51
CA ASP A 101 3.98 -9.03 25.08
C ASP A 101 2.78 -8.68 24.18
N PHE A 102 2.17 -7.52 24.38
CA PHE A 102 0.92 -7.12 23.71
C PHE A 102 1.08 -5.74 23.05
N PRO A 103 1.42 -5.71 21.75
CA PRO A 103 1.57 -4.46 21.01
C PRO A 103 0.33 -3.57 21.07
N ASP A 104 0.50 -2.26 21.18
CA ASP A 104 -0.60 -1.33 20.96
C ASP A 104 -1.02 -1.35 19.49
N THR A 105 -2.31 -1.18 19.25
CA THR A 105 -2.95 -1.42 17.93
C THR A 105 -3.77 -0.21 17.50
N LEU A 106 -3.46 0.31 16.31
CA LEU A 106 -4.22 1.34 15.64
C LEU A 106 -4.86 0.78 14.36
N GLN A 107 -6.20 0.87 14.26
CA GLN A 107 -6.93 0.52 13.02
C GLN A 107 -7.60 1.77 12.44
N PHE A 108 -7.47 1.93 11.13
CA PHE A 108 -8.08 3.05 10.41
C PHE A 108 -8.31 2.68 8.94
N GLU A 109 -9.27 3.36 8.33
CA GLU A 109 -9.54 3.28 6.89
C GLU A 109 -8.89 4.47 6.18
N VAL A 110 -8.25 4.21 5.05
CA VAL A 110 -7.81 5.25 4.12
C VAL A 110 -8.87 5.42 3.04
N ASP A 111 -9.26 6.67 2.78
CA ASP A 111 -10.18 7.09 1.72
C ASP A 111 -9.62 8.38 1.11
N ALA A 112 -8.45 8.23 0.50
CA ALA A 112 -7.65 9.33 -0.03
C ALA A 112 -7.99 9.68 -1.48
N ILE A 113 -8.78 8.82 -2.12
CA ILE A 113 -9.20 8.97 -3.51
C ILE A 113 -10.70 9.24 -3.53
N ASP A 114 -11.09 10.43 -3.99
CA ASP A 114 -12.47 10.88 -4.07
C ASP A 114 -12.89 11.06 -5.54
N GLY A 115 -14.05 10.54 -5.90
CA GLY A 115 -14.61 10.59 -7.24
C GLY A 115 -13.97 9.62 -8.25
N THR A 116 -14.43 9.69 -9.49
CA THR A 116 -13.99 8.76 -10.54
C THR A 116 -12.51 8.90 -10.82
N SER A 117 -11.75 7.87 -10.51
CA SER A 117 -10.29 7.88 -10.54
C SER A 117 -9.71 6.58 -11.10
N LEU A 118 -8.44 6.63 -11.50
CA LEU A 118 -7.65 5.44 -11.79
C LEU A 118 -6.45 5.37 -10.85
N ARG A 119 -6.19 4.22 -10.31
CA ARG A 119 -5.02 3.96 -9.47
C ARG A 119 -4.35 2.63 -9.77
N MET A 120 -3.07 2.57 -9.49
CA MET A 120 -2.39 1.28 -9.33
C MET A 120 -2.74 0.68 -7.96
N ASN A 121 -2.84 -0.61 -7.90
CA ASN A 121 -3.08 -1.35 -6.66
C ASN A 121 -2.08 -2.53 -6.59
N LYS A 122 -1.11 -2.51 -5.68
CA LYS A 122 -0.96 -1.56 -4.56
C LYS A 122 -0.22 -0.31 -5.01
N LEU A 123 -0.38 0.79 -4.26
CA LEU A 123 0.37 2.04 -4.50
C LEU A 123 1.88 1.85 -4.26
N TYR A 124 2.26 0.95 -3.33
CA TYR A 124 3.66 0.60 -3.07
C TYR A 124 3.85 -0.92 -2.99
N THR A 125 4.70 -1.45 -3.85
CA THR A 125 5.01 -2.88 -3.95
C THR A 125 6.49 -3.12 -3.72
N THR A 126 6.84 -4.00 -2.80
CA THR A 126 8.21 -4.51 -2.64
C THR A 126 8.32 -5.89 -3.29
N VAL A 127 9.35 -6.09 -4.09
CA VAL A 127 9.61 -7.34 -4.79
C VAL A 127 11.12 -7.64 -4.82
N SER A 128 11.48 -8.90 -4.67
CA SER A 128 12.88 -9.31 -4.85
C SER A 128 13.28 -9.30 -6.32
N ASN A 129 14.53 -8.92 -6.58
CA ASN A 129 15.10 -8.93 -7.92
C ASN A 129 14.96 -10.29 -8.60
N GLN A 130 14.68 -10.32 -9.89
CA GLN A 130 14.39 -11.49 -10.72
C GLN A 130 13.11 -12.25 -10.36
N ASN A 131 12.21 -11.66 -9.56
CA ASN A 131 10.90 -12.23 -9.30
C ASN A 131 9.81 -11.54 -10.13
N ASN A 132 8.79 -12.31 -10.47
CA ASN A 132 7.58 -11.79 -11.08
C ASN A 132 6.69 -11.17 -10.01
N PHE A 133 5.97 -10.11 -10.40
CA PHE A 133 4.97 -9.48 -9.56
C PHE A 133 3.80 -8.97 -10.39
N ARG A 134 2.72 -8.66 -9.74
CA ARG A 134 1.49 -8.15 -10.34
C ARG A 134 1.15 -6.77 -9.77
N ILE A 135 0.67 -5.88 -10.64
CA ILE A 135 0.01 -4.63 -10.28
C ILE A 135 -1.34 -4.57 -10.98
N ASP A 136 -2.38 -4.19 -10.25
CA ASP A 136 -3.70 -4.00 -10.81
C ASP A 136 -3.95 -2.53 -11.15
N ILE A 137 -4.63 -2.28 -12.26
CA ILE A 137 -5.23 -0.98 -12.58
C ILE A 137 -6.67 -1.04 -12.08
N VAL A 138 -7.01 -0.17 -11.15
CA VAL A 138 -8.32 -0.10 -10.53
C VAL A 138 -9.02 1.19 -10.92
N ALA A 139 -10.27 1.10 -11.36
CA ALA A 139 -11.16 2.24 -11.41
C ALA A 139 -11.84 2.41 -10.07
N GLU A 140 -11.78 3.61 -9.49
CA GLU A 140 -12.48 3.99 -8.27
C GLU A 140 -13.72 4.80 -8.64
N GLU A 141 -14.83 4.52 -7.97
CA GLU A 141 -16.08 5.28 -8.04
C GLU A 141 -16.54 5.63 -9.48
N ALA A 142 -16.22 4.77 -10.44
CA ALA A 142 -16.57 4.99 -11.83
C ALA A 142 -18.09 5.02 -12.02
N GLU A 143 -18.59 5.98 -12.80
CA GLU A 143 -20.00 6.07 -13.14
C GLU A 143 -20.24 5.80 -14.63
N LEU A 144 -21.08 4.79 -14.93
CA LEU A 144 -21.50 4.46 -16.30
C LEU A 144 -20.33 4.13 -17.23
N LEU A 145 -19.27 3.51 -16.72
CA LEU A 145 -18.07 3.16 -17.46
C LEU A 145 -18.35 2.03 -18.45
N ALA A 146 -18.05 2.26 -19.71
CA ALA A 146 -18.20 1.25 -20.77
C ALA A 146 -16.89 0.99 -21.53
N GLY A 147 -15.87 1.83 -21.34
CA GLY A 147 -14.56 1.62 -21.93
C GLY A 147 -13.52 2.61 -21.43
N CYS A 148 -12.27 2.29 -21.65
CA CYS A 148 -11.11 3.12 -21.29
C CYS A 148 -10.00 2.98 -22.33
N GLY A 149 -9.30 4.11 -22.58
CA GLY A 149 -7.99 4.14 -23.21
C GLY A 149 -6.98 4.58 -22.14
N ILE A 150 -6.00 3.77 -21.84
CA ILE A 150 -5.04 4.01 -20.76
C ILE A 150 -3.63 3.96 -21.34
N LEU A 151 -2.82 4.98 -21.08
CA LEU A 151 -1.40 4.98 -21.35
C LEU A 151 -0.63 4.93 -20.03
N ILE A 152 0.34 4.02 -19.98
CA ILE A 152 1.18 3.80 -18.81
C ILE A 152 2.64 3.83 -19.23
N GLU A 153 3.46 4.57 -18.47
CA GLU A 153 4.90 4.60 -18.65
C GLU A 153 5.63 3.94 -17.48
N TYR A 154 6.69 3.21 -17.81
CA TYR A 154 7.57 2.58 -16.84
C TYR A 154 8.99 2.42 -17.38
N ASN A 155 9.97 2.24 -16.48
CA ASN A 155 11.36 1.99 -16.83
C ASN A 155 11.56 0.53 -17.32
N SER A 156 11.82 0.33 -18.61
CA SER A 156 12.00 -1.00 -19.21
C SER A 156 13.35 -1.67 -18.92
N ASP A 157 14.33 -0.93 -18.42
CA ASP A 157 15.58 -1.52 -17.95
C ASP A 157 15.38 -2.22 -16.60
N ALA A 158 14.44 -1.72 -15.78
CA ALA A 158 14.16 -2.22 -14.45
C ALA A 158 12.94 -3.16 -14.38
N LEU A 159 11.95 -2.94 -15.22
CA LEU A 159 10.67 -3.65 -15.24
C LEU A 159 10.44 -4.22 -16.65
N GLU A 160 10.21 -5.52 -16.75
CA GLU A 160 9.84 -6.16 -18.01
C GLU A 160 8.42 -6.68 -17.94
N LEU A 161 7.51 -6.11 -18.74
CA LEU A 161 6.16 -6.64 -18.89
C LEU A 161 6.26 -8.04 -19.50
N LEU A 162 5.61 -9.04 -18.89
CA LEU A 162 5.65 -10.40 -19.40
C LEU A 162 5.06 -10.46 -20.81
N GLY A 163 5.59 -11.35 -21.63
CA GLY A 163 5.20 -11.45 -23.04
C GLY A 163 3.86 -12.16 -23.27
N ASP A 164 3.37 -12.05 -24.48
CA ASP A 164 2.14 -12.68 -24.96
C ASP A 164 0.90 -12.35 -24.08
N ASP A 165 -0.01 -13.28 -23.92
CA ASP A 165 -1.25 -13.11 -23.15
C ASP A 165 -1.03 -13.09 -21.61
N GLU A 166 0.22 -13.17 -21.14
CA GLU A 166 0.55 -13.22 -19.71
C GLU A 166 0.82 -11.84 -19.10
N GLY A 167 1.22 -10.86 -19.91
CA GLY A 167 1.63 -9.54 -19.43
C GLY A 167 0.48 -8.63 -19.04
N VAL A 168 -0.63 -8.71 -19.77
CA VAL A 168 -1.84 -7.91 -19.53
C VAL A 168 -3.04 -8.84 -19.46
N VAL A 169 -3.73 -8.84 -18.33
CA VAL A 169 -4.95 -9.62 -18.11
C VAL A 169 -6.09 -8.67 -17.79
N VAL A 170 -7.17 -8.69 -18.59
CA VAL A 170 -8.36 -7.89 -18.34
C VAL A 170 -9.00 -8.29 -17.03
N GLY A 171 -9.38 -7.29 -16.22
CA GLY A 171 -10.03 -7.49 -14.93
C GLY A 171 -11.53 -7.75 -15.06
N GLU A 172 -12.11 -8.32 -14.02
CA GLU A 172 -13.53 -8.73 -13.99
C GLU A 172 -14.51 -7.53 -13.90
N PHE A 173 -14.02 -6.30 -13.77
CA PHE A 173 -14.90 -5.14 -13.57
C PHE A 173 -15.90 -4.98 -14.70
N PHE A 174 -15.45 -5.07 -15.94
CA PHE A 174 -16.33 -4.97 -17.12
C PHE A 174 -17.25 -6.16 -17.35
N GLU A 175 -17.00 -7.30 -16.72
CA GLU A 175 -17.82 -8.51 -16.88
C GLU A 175 -19.06 -8.55 -15.97
N ARG A 176 -19.14 -7.62 -15.00
CA ARG A 176 -20.21 -7.63 -13.96
C ARG A 176 -21.64 -7.64 -14.48
N ASN A 177 -21.89 -7.10 -15.67
CA ASN A 177 -23.23 -6.99 -16.26
C ASN A 177 -23.45 -7.96 -17.43
N ASN A 178 -22.71 -9.09 -17.46
CA ASN A 178 -22.76 -10.08 -18.53
C ASN A 178 -22.46 -9.50 -19.92
N GLY A 179 -21.72 -8.41 -19.98
CA GLY A 179 -21.13 -7.85 -21.20
C GLY A 179 -19.96 -8.71 -21.66
N SER A 180 -19.64 -8.61 -22.92
CA SER A 180 -18.37 -9.12 -23.45
C SER A 180 -17.35 -7.99 -23.47
N VAL A 181 -16.09 -8.33 -23.31
CA VAL A 181 -14.99 -7.36 -23.29
C VAL A 181 -14.13 -7.54 -24.54
N LEU A 182 -13.76 -6.43 -25.15
CA LEU A 182 -12.75 -6.37 -26.19
C LEU A 182 -11.58 -5.56 -25.64
N ALA A 183 -10.40 -6.15 -25.62
CA ALA A 183 -9.20 -5.48 -25.16
C ALA A 183 -8.08 -5.57 -26.20
N PHE A 184 -7.32 -4.49 -26.30
CA PHE A 184 -6.11 -4.41 -27.11
C PHE A 184 -5.02 -3.77 -26.26
N ASP A 185 -3.84 -4.34 -26.29
CA ASP A 185 -2.64 -3.75 -25.71
C ASP A 185 -1.49 -3.75 -26.73
N THR A 186 -0.63 -2.78 -26.59
CA THR A 186 0.64 -2.70 -27.36
C THR A 186 1.66 -1.86 -26.60
N THR A 187 2.92 -2.13 -26.83
CA THR A 187 4.02 -1.41 -26.17
C THR A 187 4.92 -0.72 -27.19
N LEU A 188 5.44 0.44 -26.80
CA LEU A 188 6.47 1.17 -27.52
C LEU A 188 7.62 1.50 -26.55
N THR A 189 8.81 0.97 -26.82
CA THR A 189 10.00 1.25 -26.01
C THR A 189 10.91 2.24 -26.69
N THR A 190 11.30 3.29 -25.97
CA THR A 190 12.21 4.32 -26.43
C THR A 190 13.15 4.73 -25.30
N ALA A 191 14.45 4.53 -25.48
CA ALA A 191 15.51 5.00 -24.58
C ALA A 191 15.31 4.61 -23.10
N GLY A 192 14.96 3.34 -22.81
CA GLY A 192 14.82 2.81 -21.46
C GLY A 192 13.44 3.09 -20.82
N THR A 193 12.54 3.75 -21.53
CA THR A 193 11.13 3.91 -21.11
C THR A 193 10.23 3.13 -22.06
N THR A 194 9.32 2.37 -21.49
CA THR A 194 8.23 1.74 -22.26
C THR A 194 6.92 2.41 -21.96
N THR A 195 6.18 2.76 -22.99
CA THR A 195 4.78 3.17 -22.95
C THR A 195 3.92 1.97 -23.34
N LEU A 196 3.04 1.56 -22.42
CA LEU A 196 1.99 0.56 -22.63
C LEU A 196 0.71 1.29 -23.00
N PHE A 197 0.14 0.95 -24.15
CA PHE A 197 -1.19 1.40 -24.61
C PHE A 197 -2.18 0.28 -24.33
N LEU A 198 -3.24 0.60 -23.61
CA LEU A 198 -4.29 -0.35 -23.23
C LEU A 198 -5.65 0.25 -23.58
N ASP A 199 -6.36 -0.38 -24.51
CA ASP A 199 -7.73 -0.05 -24.85
C ASP A 199 -8.66 -1.19 -24.45
N ILE A 200 -9.64 -0.90 -23.60
CA ILE A 200 -10.64 -1.88 -23.14
C ILE A 200 -12.04 -1.30 -23.40
N GLY A 201 -12.87 -2.06 -24.07
CA GLY A 201 -14.26 -1.71 -24.32
C GLY A 201 -15.21 -2.83 -23.98
N MET A 202 -16.32 -2.49 -23.34
CA MET A 202 -17.44 -3.38 -23.10
C MET A 202 -18.40 -3.31 -24.29
N TYR A 203 -18.92 -4.47 -24.72
CA TYR A 203 -19.99 -4.51 -25.70
C TYR A 203 -21.07 -5.53 -25.29
N GLY A 204 -22.31 -5.18 -25.57
CA GLY A 204 -23.44 -5.94 -25.04
C GLY A 204 -23.59 -5.76 -23.52
N GLY A 205 -24.33 -6.64 -22.90
CA GLY A 205 -24.66 -6.50 -21.48
C GLY A 205 -25.98 -5.75 -21.27
N ASN A 206 -26.49 -5.80 -20.05
CA ASN A 206 -27.68 -5.05 -19.66
C ASN A 206 -27.62 -4.72 -18.16
N PRO A 207 -27.22 -3.51 -17.83
CA PRO A 207 -26.86 -2.39 -18.71
C PRO A 207 -25.50 -2.58 -19.45
N ASP A 208 -25.27 -1.78 -20.49
CA ASP A 208 -24.05 -1.75 -21.31
C ASP A 208 -22.93 -0.86 -20.70
N TYR A 209 -22.90 -0.80 -19.38
CA TYR A 209 -21.90 -0.08 -18.59
C TYR A 209 -21.73 -0.76 -17.23
N VAL A 210 -20.69 -0.40 -16.52
CA VAL A 210 -20.44 -0.76 -15.12
C VAL A 210 -20.27 0.51 -14.28
N SER A 211 -20.54 0.40 -12.96
CA SER A 211 -20.33 1.50 -12.00
C SER A 211 -19.75 0.95 -10.70
N GLY A 212 -19.09 1.83 -9.95
CA GLY A 212 -18.42 1.53 -8.69
C GLY A 212 -16.92 1.31 -8.87
N THR A 213 -16.33 0.60 -7.94
CA THR A 213 -14.88 0.32 -7.88
C THR A 213 -14.57 -1.08 -8.37
N GLY A 214 -13.50 -1.25 -9.15
CA GLY A 214 -13.05 -2.56 -9.58
C GLY A 214 -11.82 -2.58 -10.48
N THR A 215 -11.21 -3.76 -10.58
CA THR A 215 -10.02 -3.99 -11.39
C THR A 215 -10.36 -3.96 -12.88
N ILE A 216 -9.75 -3.05 -13.62
CA ILE A 216 -9.85 -2.93 -15.09
C ILE A 216 -8.90 -3.92 -15.76
N ALA A 217 -7.65 -3.97 -15.32
CA ALA A 217 -6.62 -4.86 -15.83
C ALA A 217 -5.58 -5.18 -14.76
N SER A 218 -4.90 -6.30 -14.93
CA SER A 218 -3.74 -6.71 -14.15
C SER A 218 -2.51 -6.74 -15.06
N LEU A 219 -1.45 -6.11 -14.61
CA LEU A 219 -0.15 -6.07 -15.29
C LEU A 219 0.83 -7.00 -14.56
N TYR A 220 1.49 -7.86 -15.30
CA TYR A 220 2.48 -8.81 -14.76
C TYR A 220 3.87 -8.45 -15.26
N PHE A 221 4.77 -8.21 -14.34
CA PHE A 221 6.14 -7.80 -14.61
C PHE A 221 7.15 -8.76 -14.03
N LEU A 222 8.34 -8.81 -14.66
CA LEU A 222 9.57 -9.30 -14.07
C LEU A 222 10.38 -8.11 -13.55
N ALA A 223 10.79 -8.16 -12.27
CA ALA A 223 11.69 -7.19 -11.63
C ALA A 223 13.14 -7.50 -12.05
N LYS A 224 13.88 -6.51 -12.61
CA LYS A 224 15.19 -6.76 -13.22
C LYS A 224 16.35 -5.99 -12.61
N LEU A 225 16.09 -4.83 -12.05
CA LEU A 225 17.15 -3.94 -11.56
C LEU A 225 16.77 -3.40 -10.18
N ILE A 226 17.65 -3.60 -9.19
CA ILE A 226 17.45 -3.11 -7.82
C ILE A 226 17.31 -1.58 -7.81
N GLY A 227 16.32 -1.09 -7.07
CA GLY A 227 15.98 0.33 -6.96
C GLY A 227 14.49 0.58 -6.84
N GLU A 228 14.10 1.83 -6.81
CA GLU A 228 12.71 2.26 -6.76
C GLU A 228 12.28 2.86 -8.09
N TYR A 229 11.16 2.41 -8.63
CA TYR A 229 10.66 2.74 -9.97
C TYR A 229 9.17 3.01 -9.96
N ASP A 230 8.76 4.01 -10.76
CA ASP A 230 7.36 4.34 -10.97
C ASP A 230 6.74 3.51 -12.11
N ILE A 231 5.46 3.19 -11.95
CA ILE A 231 4.54 2.80 -13.02
C ILE A 231 3.46 3.89 -13.04
N ASP A 232 3.49 4.77 -14.02
CA ASP A 232 2.71 6.00 -14.02
C ASP A 232 1.74 6.09 -15.20
N PHE A 233 0.62 6.76 -14.99
CA PHE A 233 -0.33 7.08 -16.06
C PHE A 233 0.12 8.31 -16.84
N VAL A 234 -0.07 8.26 -18.14
CA VAL A 234 0.08 9.46 -18.99
C VAL A 234 -1.27 10.18 -19.04
N GLU A 235 -1.43 11.21 -18.21
CA GLU A 235 -2.69 11.91 -17.98
C GLU A 235 -3.38 12.37 -19.26
N GLU A 236 -2.65 13.10 -20.14
CA GLU A 236 -3.20 13.67 -21.37
C GLU A 236 -3.75 12.62 -22.36
N SER A 237 -3.37 11.36 -22.19
CA SER A 237 -3.71 10.26 -23.09
C SER A 237 -4.53 9.16 -22.42
N THR A 238 -4.90 9.34 -21.16
CA THR A 238 -5.74 8.41 -20.40
C THR A 238 -7.17 8.92 -20.38
N SER A 239 -8.13 8.08 -20.74
CA SER A 239 -9.55 8.46 -20.80
C SER A 239 -10.47 7.32 -20.38
N LEU A 240 -11.59 7.69 -19.75
CA LEU A 240 -12.71 6.82 -19.42
C LEU A 240 -13.94 7.25 -20.21
N ARG A 241 -14.76 6.28 -20.67
CA ARG A 241 -15.86 6.58 -21.58
C ARG A 241 -17.12 5.82 -21.21
N LYS A 242 -18.27 6.49 -21.38
CA LYS A 242 -19.61 5.90 -21.33
C LYS A 242 -19.93 5.14 -22.63
N SER A 243 -20.98 4.33 -22.62
CA SER A 243 -21.43 3.56 -23.81
C SER A 243 -21.80 4.44 -25.02
N ASN A 244 -22.22 5.68 -24.78
CA ASN A 244 -22.46 6.68 -25.83
C ASN A 244 -21.21 7.43 -26.31
N ASN A 245 -20.02 6.97 -25.90
CA ASN A 245 -18.72 7.57 -26.17
C ASN A 245 -18.48 8.94 -25.52
N GLN A 246 -19.32 9.36 -24.59
CA GLN A 246 -19.06 10.56 -23.77
C GLN A 246 -17.92 10.26 -22.79
N GLU A 247 -16.99 11.20 -22.68
CA GLU A 247 -15.89 11.12 -21.72
C GLU A 247 -16.39 11.26 -20.28
N ILE A 248 -15.76 10.51 -19.38
CA ILE A 248 -15.94 10.60 -17.95
C ILE A 248 -14.73 11.38 -17.41
N GLU A 249 -14.99 12.42 -16.63
CA GLU A 249 -13.93 13.19 -15.98
C GLU A 249 -13.20 12.29 -14.96
N ILE A 250 -11.88 12.26 -15.05
CA ILE A 250 -11.00 11.55 -14.10
C ILE A 250 -10.52 12.58 -13.09
N THR A 251 -10.87 12.39 -11.81
CA THR A 251 -10.49 13.32 -10.74
C THR A 251 -9.06 13.10 -10.27
N THR A 252 -8.57 11.86 -10.30
CA THR A 252 -7.24 11.50 -9.82
C THR A 252 -6.65 10.35 -10.62
N LEU A 253 -5.35 10.45 -10.91
CA LEU A 253 -4.51 9.35 -11.39
C LEU A 253 -3.43 9.07 -10.34
N LYS A 254 -3.44 7.87 -9.75
CA LYS A 254 -2.45 7.47 -8.73
C LYS A 254 -1.52 6.40 -9.29
N LYS A 255 -0.25 6.77 -9.47
CA LYS A 255 0.81 5.85 -9.90
C LYS A 255 1.11 4.77 -8.87
N GLY A 256 1.74 3.68 -9.30
CA GLY A 256 2.35 2.68 -8.46
C GLY A 256 3.85 2.88 -8.32
N ILE A 257 4.39 2.54 -7.15
CA ILE A 257 5.82 2.53 -6.88
C ILE A 257 6.25 1.09 -6.63
N VAL A 258 7.33 0.68 -7.29
CA VAL A 258 7.92 -0.66 -7.14
C VAL A 258 9.32 -0.53 -6.58
N ASN A 259 9.52 -1.05 -5.37
CA ASN A 259 10.83 -1.18 -4.74
C ASN A 259 11.38 -2.58 -5.00
N ILE A 260 12.47 -2.67 -5.76
CA ILE A 260 13.16 -3.94 -6.11
C ILE A 260 14.39 -4.06 -5.21
N GLU A 261 14.46 -5.14 -4.42
CA GLU A 261 15.53 -5.44 -3.45
C GLU A 261 16.13 -6.85 -3.61
#